data_2d461ee95ce2591535a10895fba68578
#
_entry.id   2d461ee95ce2591535a10895fba68578
#
_cell.length_a   1.000
_cell.length_b   1.000
_cell.length_c   1.000
_cell.angle_alpha   90.00
_cell.angle_beta   90.00
_cell.angle_gamma   90.00
#
_symmetry.space_group_name_H-M   'P 1'
#
loop_
_entity.id
_entity.type
_entity.pdbx_description
1 polymer ?
#
loop_
_entity_poly.entity_id
_entity_poly.type
_entity_poly.pdbx_seq_one_letter_code
_entity_poly.pdbx_strand_id
1 'polypeptide(L)'
;RVLIRDLARYEAFKKKVMQEKFAWNIDKMTRKDIEDFEEYLRYEKTLSEKYPKQFESILEEYPVEINVVHTMTKLQDRGENTIVKLKKKFKAFMQWLYETERTTNRPFDGIKIGVEKYGTPIYITKEERNLVAETDIPAMFEKLDDEDKKACSKLPLRTLETQRDIFVFQCLVGCRVGDLTRLTSQNITQGILEYVPSKTADEDAPVKPRIPLNPCALKLVKKYEGVDKDGRLFPFISPQKYNDAIKAILLICGITRIVQVRNSTTGENEMKRICDVASSHMARRTFVGAAYKAVRDPNIVGKMSGHVEGSRAFNRYRQIDDDILKETINCI
;
A
#
# COMPACT_ATOMS: atom_id res chain seq x y z
N ARG A 1 -18.51 0.49 -4.10
CA ARG A 1 -18.43 0.58 -5.58
C ARG A 1 -17.74 -0.65 -6.19
N VAL A 2 -16.55 -1.08 -5.74
CA VAL A 2 -15.84 -2.25 -6.30
C VAL A 2 -16.67 -3.52 -6.18
N LEU A 3 -17.17 -3.86 -4.99
CA LEU A 3 -17.99 -5.07 -4.78
C LEU A 3 -19.23 -5.08 -5.68
N ILE A 4 -19.92 -3.94 -5.82
CA ILE A 4 -21.13 -3.85 -6.67
C ILE A 4 -20.81 -4.16 -8.13
N ARG A 5 -19.70 -3.65 -8.64
CA ARG A 5 -19.25 -3.95 -10.02
C ARG A 5 -18.85 -5.41 -10.18
N ASP A 6 -18.18 -5.99 -9.19
CA ASP A 6 -17.81 -7.41 -9.21
C ASP A 6 -19.06 -8.30 -9.22
N LEU A 7 -20.08 -7.98 -8.43
CA LEU A 7 -21.36 -8.67 -8.43
C LEU A 7 -22.09 -8.54 -9.78
N ALA A 8 -22.09 -7.33 -10.36
CA ALA A 8 -22.71 -7.07 -11.66
C ALA A 8 -21.99 -7.83 -12.79
N ARG A 9 -20.64 -7.89 -12.79
CA ARG A 9 -19.88 -8.70 -13.76
C ARG A 9 -20.17 -10.19 -13.63
N TYR A 10 -20.28 -10.69 -12.39
CA TYR A 10 -20.67 -12.10 -12.19
C TYR A 10 -22.06 -12.38 -12.73
N GLU A 11 -23.04 -11.53 -12.45
CA GLU A 11 -24.40 -11.68 -12.99
C GLU A 11 -24.39 -11.64 -14.54
N ALA A 12 -23.64 -10.71 -15.14
CA ALA A 12 -23.48 -10.63 -16.59
C ALA A 12 -22.76 -11.86 -17.17
N PHE A 13 -21.77 -12.41 -16.47
CA PHE A 13 -21.09 -13.66 -16.84
C PHE A 13 -22.06 -14.83 -16.85
N LYS A 14 -22.87 -15.01 -15.81
CA LYS A 14 -23.90 -16.07 -15.75
C LYS A 14 -24.86 -15.96 -16.91
N LYS A 15 -25.31 -14.75 -17.27
CA LYS A 15 -26.24 -14.50 -18.38
C LYS A 15 -25.61 -14.68 -19.75
N LYS A 16 -24.47 -14.04 -20.01
CA LYS A 16 -23.87 -13.94 -21.36
C LYS A 16 -22.99 -15.13 -21.74
N VAL A 17 -22.36 -15.78 -20.76
CA VAL A 17 -21.45 -16.93 -20.99
C VAL A 17 -22.12 -18.26 -20.66
N MET A 18 -22.73 -18.35 -19.47
CA MET A 18 -23.36 -19.61 -19.00
C MET A 18 -24.80 -19.77 -19.50
N GLN A 19 -25.39 -18.75 -20.11
CA GLN A 19 -26.77 -18.70 -20.62
C GLN A 19 -27.82 -19.02 -19.54
N GLU A 20 -27.50 -18.69 -18.27
CA GLU A 20 -28.36 -18.86 -17.12
C GLU A 20 -29.27 -17.63 -16.90
N LYS A 21 -30.54 -17.86 -16.48
CA LYS A 21 -31.42 -16.80 -15.99
C LYS A 21 -31.04 -16.45 -14.54
N PHE A 22 -29.88 -15.86 -14.35
CA PHE A 22 -29.38 -15.50 -13.03
C PHE A 22 -29.61 -14.00 -12.78
N ALA A 23 -30.08 -13.68 -11.57
CA ALA A 23 -30.10 -12.34 -11.04
C ALA A 23 -29.92 -12.43 -9.51
N TRP A 24 -29.13 -11.51 -8.96
CA TRP A 24 -28.98 -11.42 -7.52
C TRP A 24 -30.33 -11.10 -6.86
N ASN A 25 -30.74 -12.01 -5.98
CA ASN A 25 -31.94 -11.81 -5.16
C ASN A 25 -31.55 -11.96 -3.67
N ILE A 26 -31.62 -10.87 -2.93
CA ILE A 26 -31.18 -10.82 -1.53
C ILE A 26 -31.91 -11.86 -0.68
N ASP A 27 -33.23 -12.03 -0.88
CA ASP A 27 -34.07 -12.91 -0.07
C ASP A 27 -33.92 -14.39 -0.42
N LYS A 28 -33.41 -14.69 -1.63
CA LYS A 28 -33.26 -16.06 -2.15
C LYS A 28 -31.81 -16.51 -2.32
N MET A 29 -30.86 -15.62 -2.04
CA MET A 29 -29.45 -15.91 -2.14
C MET A 29 -29.06 -17.07 -1.23
N THR A 30 -28.35 -18.05 -1.77
CA THR A 30 -27.92 -19.24 -1.06
C THR A 30 -26.43 -19.17 -0.70
N ARG A 31 -26.01 -20.08 0.17
CA ARG A 31 -24.57 -20.31 0.44
C ARG A 31 -23.82 -20.65 -0.85
N LYS A 32 -24.40 -21.45 -1.72
CA LYS A 32 -23.81 -21.86 -3.00
C LYS A 32 -23.55 -20.65 -3.89
N ASP A 33 -24.46 -19.68 -3.97
CA ASP A 33 -24.25 -18.46 -4.75
C ASP A 33 -23.03 -17.66 -4.28
N ILE A 34 -22.76 -17.65 -2.97
CA ILE A 34 -21.57 -17.02 -2.39
C ILE A 34 -20.31 -17.79 -2.77
N GLU A 35 -20.33 -19.12 -2.71
CA GLU A 35 -19.20 -19.98 -3.05
C GLU A 35 -18.89 -19.90 -4.57
N ASP A 36 -19.89 -19.95 -5.42
CA ASP A 36 -19.76 -19.81 -6.88
C ASP A 36 -19.22 -18.43 -7.27
N PHE A 37 -19.66 -17.38 -6.57
CA PHE A 37 -19.13 -16.03 -6.77
C PHE A 37 -17.65 -15.91 -6.34
N GLU A 38 -17.26 -16.55 -5.23
CA GLU A 38 -15.87 -16.61 -4.82
C GLU A 38 -14.99 -17.30 -5.87
N GLU A 39 -15.46 -18.42 -6.41
CA GLU A 39 -14.78 -19.16 -7.47
C GLU A 39 -14.64 -18.30 -8.73
N TYR A 40 -15.70 -17.61 -9.13
CA TYR A 40 -15.65 -16.66 -10.24
C TYR A 40 -14.59 -15.57 -10.01
N LEU A 41 -14.52 -14.98 -8.81
CA LEU A 41 -13.52 -13.96 -8.49
C LEU A 41 -12.08 -14.47 -8.62
N ARG A 42 -11.84 -15.77 -8.34
CA ARG A 42 -10.51 -16.39 -8.49
C ARG A 42 -10.11 -16.56 -9.94
N TYR A 43 -11.06 -16.89 -10.78
CA TYR A 43 -10.82 -17.28 -12.17
C TYR A 43 -11.29 -16.24 -13.20
N GLU A 44 -11.76 -15.07 -12.77
CA GLU A 44 -12.35 -14.06 -13.66
C GLU A 44 -11.42 -13.70 -14.83
N LYS A 45 -10.12 -13.56 -14.59
CA LYS A 45 -9.14 -13.31 -15.66
C LYS A 45 -9.03 -14.49 -16.63
N THR A 46 -8.85 -15.70 -16.13
CA THR A 46 -8.78 -16.91 -16.96
C THR A 46 -10.06 -17.12 -17.76
N LEU A 47 -11.22 -16.84 -17.15
CA LEU A 47 -12.51 -16.88 -17.85
C LEU A 47 -12.59 -15.82 -18.95
N SER A 48 -12.05 -14.64 -18.73
CA SER A 48 -12.00 -13.60 -19.77
C SER A 48 -11.11 -13.96 -20.95
N GLU A 49 -10.03 -14.68 -20.71
CA GLU A 49 -9.16 -15.21 -21.76
C GLU A 49 -9.84 -16.35 -22.55
N LYS A 50 -10.68 -17.14 -21.88
CA LYS A 50 -11.45 -18.23 -22.51
C LYS A 50 -12.66 -17.74 -23.31
N TYR A 51 -13.30 -16.65 -22.89
CA TYR A 51 -14.52 -16.09 -23.50
C TYR A 51 -14.35 -14.61 -23.86
N PRO A 52 -13.35 -14.23 -24.71
CA PRO A 52 -12.95 -12.84 -24.91
C PRO A 52 -14.06 -11.94 -25.42
N LYS A 53 -14.88 -12.41 -26.38
CA LYS A 53 -15.97 -11.61 -26.98
C LYS A 53 -17.06 -11.24 -25.96
N GLN A 54 -17.43 -12.19 -25.11
CA GLN A 54 -18.45 -11.94 -24.08
C GLN A 54 -17.89 -11.02 -22.99
N PHE A 55 -16.63 -11.21 -22.59
CA PHE A 55 -15.98 -10.37 -21.58
C PHE A 55 -15.69 -8.94 -22.09
N GLU A 56 -15.44 -8.73 -23.37
CA GLU A 56 -15.38 -7.39 -23.95
C GLU A 56 -16.65 -6.60 -23.64
N SER A 57 -17.82 -7.17 -23.99
CA SER A 57 -19.12 -6.55 -23.68
C SER A 57 -19.41 -6.40 -22.19
N ILE A 58 -18.94 -7.33 -21.35
CA ILE A 58 -19.12 -7.26 -19.89
C ILE A 58 -18.26 -6.14 -19.30
N LEU A 59 -17.03 -5.98 -19.76
CA LEU A 59 -16.08 -4.98 -19.25
C LEU A 59 -16.37 -3.56 -19.76
N GLU A 60 -17.00 -3.42 -20.93
CA GLU A 60 -17.55 -2.13 -21.38
C GLU A 60 -18.65 -1.64 -20.46
N GLU A 61 -19.57 -2.53 -20.05
CA GLU A 61 -20.68 -2.20 -19.18
C GLU A 61 -20.24 -2.06 -17.70
N TYR A 62 -19.36 -2.94 -17.23
CA TYR A 62 -18.87 -3.00 -15.85
C TYR A 62 -17.34 -3.01 -15.78
N PRO A 63 -16.66 -1.89 -16.06
CA PRO A 63 -15.19 -1.83 -16.11
C PRO A 63 -14.55 -2.18 -14.76
N VAL A 64 -13.32 -2.70 -14.81
CA VAL A 64 -12.56 -3.09 -13.62
C VAL A 64 -12.35 -1.92 -12.69
N GLU A 65 -11.92 -0.80 -13.25
CA GLU A 65 -11.69 0.44 -12.52
C GLU A 65 -12.15 1.64 -13.34
N ILE A 66 -12.74 2.60 -12.66
CA ILE A 66 -13.08 3.92 -13.21
C ILE A 66 -12.34 4.94 -12.37
N ASN A 67 -11.40 5.64 -12.98
CA ASN A 67 -10.77 6.82 -12.41
C ASN A 67 -11.13 8.08 -13.21
N VAL A 68 -10.67 9.23 -12.75
CA VAL A 68 -10.99 10.54 -13.38
C VAL A 68 -10.42 10.65 -14.79
N VAL A 69 -9.38 9.89 -15.14
CA VAL A 69 -8.62 10.02 -16.39
C VAL A 69 -8.85 8.82 -17.31
N HIS A 70 -8.92 7.61 -16.77
CA HIS A 70 -8.97 6.38 -17.57
C HIS A 70 -9.92 5.35 -16.98
N THR A 71 -10.67 4.69 -17.86
CA THR A 71 -11.44 3.49 -17.54
C THR A 71 -10.57 2.26 -17.82
N MET A 72 -10.35 1.45 -16.79
CA MET A 72 -9.56 0.23 -16.93
C MET A 72 -10.50 -0.96 -17.17
N THR A 73 -10.30 -1.64 -18.29
CA THR A 73 -11.04 -2.86 -18.66
C THR A 73 -10.20 -4.12 -18.51
N LYS A 74 -8.88 -3.98 -18.35
CA LYS A 74 -7.98 -5.14 -18.24
C LYS A 74 -8.04 -5.79 -16.87
N LEU A 75 -8.50 -7.04 -16.84
CA LEU A 75 -8.51 -7.87 -15.64
C LEU A 75 -7.11 -8.28 -15.20
N GLN A 76 -6.94 -8.38 -13.89
CA GLN A 76 -5.73 -8.89 -13.24
C GLN A 76 -6.10 -10.06 -12.33
N ASP A 77 -5.13 -10.95 -12.08
CA ASP A 77 -5.31 -12.00 -11.08
C ASP A 77 -5.55 -11.40 -9.70
N ARG A 78 -6.53 -11.91 -8.98
CA ARG A 78 -6.84 -11.47 -7.63
C ARG A 78 -6.12 -12.30 -6.59
N GLY A 79 -5.35 -11.62 -5.75
CA GLY A 79 -4.75 -12.27 -4.60
C GLY A 79 -5.78 -12.60 -3.51
N GLU A 80 -5.49 -13.65 -2.73
CA GLU A 80 -6.35 -14.17 -1.65
C GLU A 80 -6.84 -13.07 -0.69
N ASN A 81 -5.96 -12.15 -0.31
CA ASN A 81 -6.34 -11.05 0.58
C ASN A 81 -7.41 -10.12 -0.02
N THR A 82 -7.44 -9.97 -1.35
CA THR A 82 -8.48 -9.18 -2.04
C THR A 82 -9.82 -9.91 -1.98
N ILE A 83 -9.82 -11.22 -2.24
CA ILE A 83 -11.02 -12.06 -2.18
C ILE A 83 -11.58 -12.08 -0.75
N VAL A 84 -10.73 -12.31 0.25
CA VAL A 84 -11.13 -12.27 1.67
C VAL A 84 -11.75 -10.92 2.05
N LYS A 85 -11.18 -9.79 1.60
CA LYS A 85 -11.74 -8.45 1.86
C LYS A 85 -13.09 -8.24 1.17
N LEU A 86 -13.26 -8.72 -0.06
CA LEU A 86 -14.55 -8.63 -0.76
C LEU A 86 -15.61 -9.46 -0.06
N LYS A 87 -15.30 -10.68 0.35
CA LYS A 87 -16.21 -11.54 1.13
C LYS A 87 -16.60 -10.90 2.47
N LYS A 88 -15.64 -10.31 3.21
CA LYS A 88 -15.95 -9.59 4.46
C LYS A 88 -16.90 -8.41 4.23
N LYS A 89 -16.69 -7.64 3.16
CA LYS A 89 -17.58 -6.52 2.81
C LYS A 89 -18.97 -7.01 2.42
N PHE A 90 -19.05 -8.12 1.67
CA PHE A 90 -20.32 -8.69 1.27
C PHE A 90 -21.07 -9.25 2.48
N LYS A 91 -20.38 -9.98 3.37
CA LYS A 91 -20.97 -10.44 4.64
C LYS A 91 -21.47 -9.27 5.49
N ALA A 92 -20.69 -8.20 5.64
CA ALA A 92 -21.08 -7.03 6.40
C ALA A 92 -22.32 -6.34 5.80
N PHE A 93 -22.43 -6.29 4.47
CA PHE A 93 -23.60 -5.76 3.79
C PHE A 93 -24.86 -6.61 4.04
N MET A 94 -24.76 -7.94 3.92
CA MET A 94 -25.87 -8.85 4.20
C MET A 94 -26.28 -8.81 5.68
N GLN A 95 -25.32 -8.70 6.59
CA GLN A 95 -25.58 -8.55 8.01
C GLN A 95 -26.31 -7.24 8.31
N TRP A 96 -25.92 -6.12 7.69
CA TRP A 96 -26.63 -4.85 7.81
C TRP A 96 -28.06 -4.92 7.29
N LEU A 97 -28.31 -5.58 6.15
CA LEU A 97 -29.66 -5.78 5.63
C LEU A 97 -30.54 -6.58 6.61
N TYR A 98 -29.95 -7.62 7.24
CA TYR A 98 -30.63 -8.42 8.25
C TYR A 98 -30.94 -7.59 9.52
N GLU A 99 -29.96 -6.87 10.07
CA GLU A 99 -30.11 -6.03 11.26
C GLU A 99 -31.08 -4.87 11.07
N THR A 100 -31.25 -4.38 9.84
CA THR A 100 -32.22 -3.35 9.48
C THR A 100 -33.56 -3.90 9.00
N GLU A 101 -33.81 -5.19 9.22
CA GLU A 101 -35.07 -5.89 8.88
C GLU A 101 -35.47 -5.82 7.40
N ARG A 102 -34.50 -5.61 6.50
CA ARG A 102 -34.70 -5.55 5.04
C ARG A 102 -34.70 -6.91 4.38
N THR A 103 -34.22 -7.94 5.08
CA THR A 103 -34.26 -9.35 4.70
C THR A 103 -34.18 -10.22 5.94
N THR A 104 -34.73 -11.43 5.86
CA THR A 104 -34.55 -12.50 6.85
C THR A 104 -33.46 -13.48 6.45
N ASN A 105 -32.89 -13.32 5.23
CA ASN A 105 -31.92 -14.23 4.67
C ASN A 105 -30.51 -14.01 5.24
N ARG A 106 -29.84 -15.11 5.57
CA ARG A 106 -28.47 -15.11 6.16
C ARG A 106 -27.54 -16.06 5.37
N PRO A 107 -27.25 -15.78 4.10
CA PRO A 107 -26.52 -16.70 3.22
C PRO A 107 -25.07 -16.95 3.64
N PHE A 108 -24.53 -16.14 4.55
CA PHE A 108 -23.18 -16.31 5.10
C PHE A 108 -23.12 -17.16 6.37
N ASP A 109 -24.24 -17.65 6.88
CA ASP A 109 -24.21 -18.50 8.07
C ASP A 109 -23.49 -19.82 7.79
N GLY A 110 -22.56 -20.18 8.67
CA GLY A 110 -21.67 -21.32 8.50
C GLY A 110 -20.51 -21.15 7.50
N ILE A 111 -20.44 -20.03 6.76
CA ILE A 111 -19.29 -19.74 5.88
C ILE A 111 -18.12 -19.18 6.70
N LYS A 112 -17.01 -19.94 6.72
CA LYS A 112 -15.74 -19.44 7.27
C LYS A 112 -15.05 -18.53 6.27
N ILE A 113 -14.93 -17.25 6.61
CA ILE A 113 -14.12 -16.29 5.83
C ILE A 113 -12.71 -16.30 6.41
N GLY A 114 -11.73 -16.56 5.55
CA GLY A 114 -10.32 -16.56 5.92
C GLY A 114 -9.84 -15.23 6.50
N VAL A 115 -8.62 -15.22 7.00
CA VAL A 115 -7.93 -14.01 7.44
C VAL A 115 -6.89 -13.58 6.41
N GLU A 116 -6.68 -12.29 6.29
CA GLU A 116 -5.63 -11.76 5.40
C GLU A 116 -4.25 -12.18 5.91
N LYS A 117 -3.44 -12.72 5.01
CA LYS A 117 -2.05 -13.13 5.27
C LYS A 117 -1.11 -12.13 4.63
N TYR A 118 -0.16 -11.63 5.38
CA TYR A 118 0.83 -10.66 4.93
C TYR A 118 2.24 -11.19 5.17
N GLY A 119 3.18 -10.84 4.29
CA GLY A 119 4.60 -11.11 4.49
C GLY A 119 5.21 -10.22 5.58
N THR A 120 6.48 -10.50 5.90
CA THR A 120 7.29 -9.66 6.79
C THR A 120 7.42 -8.24 6.21
N PRO A 121 7.28 -7.19 7.02
CA PRO A 121 7.49 -5.83 6.54
C PRO A 121 8.93 -5.61 6.08
N ILE A 122 9.11 -5.08 4.86
CA ILE A 122 10.41 -4.75 4.30
C ILE A 122 10.71 -3.27 4.58
N TYR A 123 11.93 -2.98 5.03
CA TYR A 123 12.42 -1.66 5.37
C TYR A 123 13.92 -1.56 5.05
N ILE A 124 14.46 -0.35 5.01
CA ILE A 124 15.89 -0.09 4.94
C ILE A 124 16.44 0.23 6.32
N THR A 125 17.70 -0.10 6.57
CA THR A 125 18.36 0.21 7.85
C THR A 125 18.70 1.70 7.96
N LYS A 126 19.15 2.13 9.13
CA LYS A 126 19.65 3.50 9.33
C LYS A 126 20.86 3.80 8.46
N GLU A 127 21.75 2.84 8.34
CA GLU A 127 22.97 2.89 7.51
C GLU A 127 22.61 2.98 6.02
N GLU A 128 21.71 2.13 5.55
CA GLU A 128 21.19 2.18 4.17
C GLU A 128 20.49 3.53 3.87
N ARG A 129 19.69 4.06 4.80
CA ARG A 129 19.08 5.39 4.65
C ARG A 129 20.13 6.50 4.56
N ASN A 130 21.18 6.45 5.39
CA ASN A 130 22.27 7.42 5.35
C ASN A 130 23.04 7.32 4.03
N LEU A 131 23.32 6.10 3.56
CA LEU A 131 23.92 5.87 2.25
C LEU A 131 23.07 6.51 1.14
N VAL A 132 21.76 6.30 1.15
CA VAL A 132 20.84 6.97 0.19
C VAL A 132 20.96 8.50 0.27
N ALA A 133 21.03 9.07 1.48
CA ALA A 133 21.13 10.53 1.66
C ALA A 133 22.43 11.13 1.12
N GLU A 134 23.54 10.40 1.20
CA GLU A 134 24.89 10.85 0.86
C GLU A 134 25.31 10.49 -0.57
N THR A 135 24.60 9.57 -1.23
CA THR A 135 24.94 9.11 -2.58
C THR A 135 24.82 10.22 -3.62
N ASP A 136 25.86 10.42 -4.39
CA ASP A 136 25.85 11.18 -5.63
C ASP A 136 25.17 10.34 -6.72
N ILE A 137 23.90 10.65 -7.00
CA ILE A 137 23.08 9.87 -7.94
C ILE A 137 23.67 9.88 -9.35
N PRO A 138 24.06 11.02 -9.95
CA PRO A 138 24.71 11.03 -11.26
C PRO A 138 25.99 10.19 -11.32
N ALA A 139 26.90 10.39 -10.37
CA ALA A 139 28.18 9.68 -10.37
C ALA A 139 28.02 8.16 -10.19
N MET A 140 27.05 7.73 -9.39
CA MET A 140 26.79 6.29 -9.19
C MET A 140 26.00 5.68 -10.34
N PHE A 141 25.09 6.43 -10.98
CA PHE A 141 24.39 5.97 -12.18
C PHE A 141 25.36 5.61 -13.32
N GLU A 142 26.40 6.40 -13.52
CA GLU A 142 27.41 6.11 -14.57
C GLU A 142 28.16 4.79 -14.34
N LYS A 143 28.25 4.31 -13.13
CA LYS A 143 28.91 3.04 -12.76
C LYS A 143 28.04 1.79 -12.93
N LEU A 144 26.74 1.96 -13.18
CA LEU A 144 25.82 0.85 -13.41
C LEU A 144 26.11 0.19 -14.77
N ASP A 145 25.77 -1.09 -14.88
CA ASP A 145 25.72 -1.77 -16.16
C ASP A 145 24.55 -1.27 -17.02
N ASP A 146 24.52 -1.67 -18.30
CA ASP A 146 23.51 -1.18 -19.26
C ASP A 146 22.08 -1.62 -18.91
N GLU A 147 21.90 -2.79 -18.29
CA GLU A 147 20.60 -3.30 -17.89
C GLU A 147 20.03 -2.46 -16.73
N ASP A 148 20.83 -2.24 -15.70
CA ASP A 148 20.46 -1.45 -14.54
C ASP A 148 20.30 0.05 -14.91
N LYS A 149 21.14 0.59 -15.82
CA LYS A 149 20.95 1.94 -16.39
C LYS A 149 19.58 2.06 -17.07
N LYS A 150 19.21 1.08 -17.89
CA LYS A 150 17.91 1.06 -18.56
C LYS A 150 16.75 0.98 -17.56
N ALA A 151 16.89 0.20 -16.51
CA ALA A 151 15.88 0.10 -15.45
C ALA A 151 15.68 1.43 -14.69
N CYS A 152 16.75 2.22 -14.51
CA CYS A 152 16.75 3.49 -13.80
C CYS A 152 16.38 4.71 -14.69
N SER A 153 16.41 4.59 -16.02
CA SER A 153 16.27 5.72 -16.96
C SER A 153 14.83 6.20 -17.18
N LYS A 154 13.84 5.66 -16.46
CA LYS A 154 12.43 6.10 -16.55
C LYS A 154 12.20 7.55 -16.14
N LEU A 155 13.09 8.11 -15.33
CA LEU A 155 13.04 9.48 -14.82
C LEU A 155 14.40 10.16 -15.00
N PRO A 156 14.43 11.49 -15.25
CA PRO A 156 15.68 12.24 -15.29
C PRO A 156 16.44 12.17 -13.96
N LEU A 157 17.78 12.13 -14.00
CA LEU A 157 18.63 12.04 -12.79
C LEU A 157 18.33 13.16 -11.79
N ARG A 158 18.16 14.41 -12.27
CA ARG A 158 17.75 15.54 -11.41
C ARG A 158 16.43 15.27 -10.67
N THR A 159 15.49 14.58 -11.30
CA THR A 159 14.25 14.17 -10.64
C THR A 159 14.53 13.10 -9.58
N LEU A 160 15.39 12.13 -9.89
CA LEU A 160 15.78 11.10 -8.92
C LEU A 160 16.45 11.71 -7.69
N GLU A 161 17.34 12.70 -7.83
CA GLU A 161 17.95 13.41 -6.71
C GLU A 161 16.89 14.10 -5.82
N THR A 162 15.93 14.77 -6.44
CA THR A 162 14.82 15.40 -5.71
C THR A 162 13.99 14.35 -4.97
N GLN A 163 13.62 13.27 -5.64
CA GLN A 163 12.81 12.21 -5.02
C GLN A 163 13.61 11.41 -3.97
N ARG A 164 14.94 11.30 -4.09
CA ARG A 164 15.83 10.77 -3.05
C ARG A 164 15.69 11.57 -1.76
N ASP A 165 15.79 12.88 -1.85
CA ASP A 165 15.71 13.77 -0.70
C ASP A 165 14.33 13.68 -0.03
N ILE A 166 13.27 13.61 -0.84
CA ILE A 166 11.89 13.40 -0.35
C ILE A 166 11.76 12.03 0.34
N PHE A 167 12.35 10.98 -0.21
CA PHE A 167 12.34 9.65 0.40
C PHE A 167 13.10 9.60 1.72
N VAL A 168 14.27 10.24 1.79
CA VAL A 168 15.03 10.40 3.03
C VAL A 168 14.22 11.16 4.08
N PHE A 169 13.59 12.28 3.71
CA PHE A 169 12.69 13.01 4.60
C PHE A 169 11.54 12.10 5.08
N GLN A 170 10.90 11.38 4.18
CA GLN A 170 9.83 10.45 4.54
C GLN A 170 10.31 9.36 5.51
N CYS A 171 11.54 8.85 5.36
CA CYS A 171 12.16 7.92 6.31
C CYS A 171 12.42 8.55 7.69
N LEU A 172 12.56 9.86 7.77
CA LEU A 172 12.81 10.59 9.02
C LEU A 172 11.53 10.97 9.76
N VAL A 173 10.38 11.07 9.06
CA VAL A 173 9.10 11.49 9.65
C VAL A 173 8.00 10.42 9.59
N GLY A 174 8.16 9.40 8.77
CA GLY A 174 7.26 8.25 8.71
C GLY A 174 5.84 8.52 8.21
N CYS A 175 5.54 9.67 7.61
CA CYS A 175 4.22 10.00 7.09
C CYS A 175 3.84 9.10 5.90
N ARG A 176 2.53 8.92 5.67
CA ARG A 176 2.06 8.22 4.46
C ARG A 176 2.27 9.11 3.24
N VAL A 177 2.48 8.50 2.07
CA VAL A 177 2.67 9.26 0.82
C VAL A 177 1.53 10.24 0.55
N GLY A 178 0.29 9.84 0.77
CA GLY A 178 -0.87 10.72 0.59
C GLY A 178 -0.90 11.91 1.56
N ASP A 179 -0.30 11.79 2.73
CA ASP A 179 -0.12 12.90 3.67
C ASP A 179 1.10 13.74 3.27
N LEU A 180 2.23 13.11 2.93
CA LEU A 180 3.46 13.76 2.48
C LEU A 180 3.21 14.76 1.33
N THR A 181 2.42 14.36 0.32
CA THR A 181 2.12 15.19 -0.85
C THR A 181 1.28 16.43 -0.54
N ARG A 182 0.75 16.55 0.68
CA ARG A 182 -0.10 17.68 1.11
C ARG A 182 0.54 18.53 2.20
N LEU A 183 1.73 18.15 2.68
CA LEU A 183 2.44 18.94 3.68
C LEU A 183 2.85 20.28 3.09
N THR A 184 2.68 21.32 3.90
CA THR A 184 3.11 22.69 3.63
C THR A 184 4.01 23.18 4.78
N SER A 185 4.64 24.35 4.63
CA SER A 185 5.41 24.98 5.71
C SER A 185 4.58 25.24 6.96
N GLN A 186 3.27 25.46 6.82
CA GLN A 186 2.35 25.68 7.95
C GLN A 186 2.22 24.43 8.86
N ASN A 187 2.56 23.25 8.37
CA ASN A 187 2.60 22.04 9.19
C ASN A 187 3.82 21.96 10.12
N ILE A 188 4.76 22.91 10.01
CA ILE A 188 5.98 22.93 10.83
C ILE A 188 5.97 24.17 11.71
N THR A 189 5.91 23.94 13.03
CA THR A 189 5.98 25.01 14.04
C THR A 189 7.09 24.69 15.03
N GLN A 190 8.02 25.62 15.23
CA GLN A 190 9.16 25.45 16.14
C GLN A 190 9.95 24.15 15.92
N GLY A 191 10.13 23.74 14.65
CA GLY A 191 10.83 22.50 14.30
C GLY A 191 10.06 21.21 14.56
N ILE A 192 8.76 21.30 14.82
CA ILE A 192 7.87 20.15 15.02
C ILE A 192 6.91 20.07 13.83
N LEU A 193 6.88 18.92 13.16
CA LEU A 193 5.91 18.61 12.13
C LEU A 193 4.63 18.05 12.77
N GLU A 194 3.49 18.71 12.47
CA GLU A 194 2.17 18.27 12.92
C GLU A 194 1.16 18.32 11.77
N TYR A 195 0.36 17.28 11.61
CA TYR A 195 -0.67 17.21 10.57
C TYR A 195 -1.79 16.25 10.95
N VAL A 196 -2.96 16.39 10.30
CA VAL A 196 -4.07 15.43 10.40
C VAL A 196 -3.93 14.41 9.27
N PRO A 197 -3.76 13.10 9.56
CA PRO A 197 -3.70 12.08 8.53
C PRO A 197 -5.02 11.98 7.77
N SER A 198 -4.97 11.94 6.44
CA SER A 198 -6.17 11.87 5.60
C SER A 198 -7.03 10.64 5.84
N LYS A 199 -6.42 9.55 6.28
CA LYS A 199 -7.16 8.30 6.54
C LYS A 199 -8.07 8.38 7.77
N THR A 200 -7.75 9.24 8.71
CA THR A 200 -8.47 9.38 9.99
C THR A 200 -9.03 10.79 10.18
N ALA A 201 -9.04 11.60 9.13
CA ALA A 201 -9.52 12.97 9.19
C ALA A 201 -11.02 13.08 9.55
N ASP A 202 -11.80 12.08 9.17
CA ASP A 202 -13.25 12.01 9.41
C ASP A 202 -13.61 11.34 10.76
N GLU A 203 -12.62 10.97 11.58
CA GLU A 203 -12.85 10.42 12.93
C GLU A 203 -13.13 11.56 13.91
N ASP A 204 -13.98 11.34 14.91
CA ASP A 204 -14.35 12.34 15.92
C ASP A 204 -13.12 12.90 16.69
N ALA A 205 -12.09 12.09 16.88
CA ALA A 205 -10.84 12.46 17.53
C ALA A 205 -9.62 11.91 16.79
N PRO A 206 -9.22 12.49 15.64
CA PRO A 206 -8.12 11.98 14.86
C PRO A 206 -6.78 12.13 15.61
N VAL A 207 -6.00 11.07 15.64
CA VAL A 207 -4.63 11.11 16.18
C VAL A 207 -3.78 11.97 15.25
N LYS A 208 -3.29 13.13 15.77
CA LYS A 208 -2.36 14.02 15.05
C LYS A 208 -0.92 13.60 15.34
N PRO A 209 -0.18 13.06 14.35
CA PRO A 209 1.25 12.82 14.51
C PRO A 209 1.96 14.12 14.85
N ARG A 210 2.84 14.04 15.84
CA ARG A 210 3.69 15.16 16.28
C ARG A 210 5.14 14.71 16.29
N ILE A 211 5.94 15.21 15.36
CA ILE A 211 7.26 14.69 15.05
C ILE A 211 8.28 15.81 15.11
N PRO A 212 9.15 15.85 16.14
CA PRO A 212 10.30 16.75 16.16
C PRO A 212 11.22 16.45 14.97
N LEU A 213 11.52 17.47 14.18
CA LEU A 213 12.39 17.35 13.02
C LEU A 213 13.87 17.38 13.45
N ASN A 214 14.61 16.37 13.07
CA ASN A 214 16.06 16.36 13.29
C ASN A 214 16.78 17.32 12.31
N PRO A 215 18.07 17.63 12.53
CA PRO A 215 18.81 18.57 11.67
C PRO A 215 18.83 18.19 10.19
N CYS A 216 18.85 16.89 9.86
CA CYS A 216 18.80 16.43 8.48
C CYS A 216 17.44 16.75 7.83
N ALA A 217 16.34 16.48 8.52
CA ALA A 217 14.99 16.80 8.04
C ALA A 217 14.81 18.32 7.86
N LEU A 218 15.28 19.13 8.82
CA LEU A 218 15.24 20.60 8.73
C LEU A 218 16.05 21.13 7.54
N LYS A 219 17.24 20.56 7.30
CA LYS A 219 18.05 20.91 6.12
C LYS A 219 17.31 20.64 4.81
N LEU A 220 16.61 19.50 4.71
CA LEU A 220 15.83 19.17 3.52
C LEU A 220 14.64 20.13 3.35
N VAL A 221 13.91 20.43 4.42
CA VAL A 221 12.82 21.43 4.38
C VAL A 221 13.34 22.78 3.86
N LYS A 222 14.45 23.27 4.39
CA LYS A 222 15.04 24.53 3.94
C LYS A 222 15.53 24.48 2.49
N LYS A 223 16.07 23.34 2.03
CA LYS A 223 16.52 23.15 0.65
C LYS A 223 15.40 23.32 -0.38
N TYR A 224 14.19 22.92 -0.04
CA TYR A 224 13.03 22.94 -0.95
C TYR A 224 12.02 24.04 -0.64
N GLU A 225 12.35 24.96 0.26
CA GLU A 225 11.49 26.09 0.60
C GLU A 225 11.20 26.95 -0.65
N GLY A 226 9.91 27.16 -0.95
CA GLY A 226 9.47 27.95 -2.11
C GLY A 226 9.71 27.30 -3.50
N VAL A 227 10.18 26.05 -3.56
CA VAL A 227 10.44 25.37 -4.85
C VAL A 227 9.15 24.85 -5.50
N ASP A 228 8.20 24.38 -4.69
CA ASP A 228 6.91 23.90 -5.20
C ASP A 228 5.95 25.06 -5.47
N LYS A 229 5.34 25.08 -6.67
CA LYS A 229 4.46 26.17 -7.12
C LYS A 229 3.10 26.21 -6.40
N ASP A 230 2.66 25.06 -5.88
CA ASP A 230 1.39 24.92 -5.16
C ASP A 230 1.57 25.13 -3.64
N GLY A 231 2.76 25.59 -3.20
CA GLY A 231 3.07 25.85 -1.79
C GLY A 231 3.25 24.58 -0.94
N ARG A 232 3.43 23.43 -1.56
CA ARG A 232 3.75 22.18 -0.86
C ARG A 232 5.20 22.21 -0.35
N LEU A 233 5.45 21.44 0.69
CA LEU A 233 6.77 21.34 1.32
C LEU A 233 7.87 20.85 0.37
N PHE A 234 7.49 20.02 -0.62
CA PHE A 234 8.37 19.42 -1.61
C PHE A 234 7.76 19.38 -3.00
N PRO A 235 8.56 19.51 -4.07
CA PRO A 235 8.10 19.34 -5.46
C PRO A 235 7.86 17.84 -5.75
N PHE A 236 6.64 17.39 -5.49
CA PHE A 236 6.26 15.98 -5.56
C PHE A 236 5.78 15.60 -6.97
N ILE A 237 6.12 14.37 -7.40
CA ILE A 237 5.58 13.73 -8.60
C ILE A 237 4.40 12.82 -8.22
N SER A 238 3.75 12.17 -9.21
CA SER A 238 2.68 11.23 -8.89
C SER A 238 3.17 10.08 -7.98
N PRO A 239 2.33 9.55 -7.08
CA PRO A 239 2.73 8.46 -6.18
C PRO A 239 3.28 7.23 -6.91
N GLN A 240 2.78 6.93 -8.11
CA GLN A 240 3.30 5.83 -8.93
C GLN A 240 4.74 6.11 -9.39
N LYS A 241 4.98 7.28 -9.99
CA LYS A 241 6.33 7.69 -10.41
C LYS A 241 7.30 7.79 -9.23
N TYR A 242 6.79 8.18 -8.05
CA TYR A 242 7.59 8.20 -6.81
C TYR A 242 8.04 6.79 -6.39
N ASN A 243 7.17 5.79 -6.47
CA ASN A 243 7.57 4.41 -6.20
C ASN A 243 8.62 3.91 -7.22
N ASP A 244 8.49 4.28 -8.51
CA ASP A 244 9.48 3.95 -9.52
C ASP A 244 10.82 4.65 -9.24
N ALA A 245 10.79 5.93 -8.80
CA ALA A 245 11.99 6.64 -8.36
C ALA A 245 12.67 5.96 -7.18
N ILE A 246 11.93 5.54 -6.15
CA ILE A 246 12.51 4.84 -4.98
C ILE A 246 13.23 3.56 -5.39
N LYS A 247 12.67 2.78 -6.31
CA LYS A 247 13.31 1.57 -6.84
C LYS A 247 14.63 1.90 -7.53
N ALA A 248 14.63 2.88 -8.43
CA ALA A 248 15.81 3.34 -9.13
C ALA A 248 16.87 3.89 -8.16
N ILE A 249 16.47 4.69 -7.19
CA ILE A 249 17.38 5.25 -6.17
C ILE A 249 18.08 4.15 -5.37
N LEU A 250 17.33 3.16 -4.86
CA LEU A 250 17.95 2.06 -4.12
C LEU A 250 18.90 1.23 -4.98
N LEU A 251 18.56 1.01 -6.24
CA LEU A 251 19.43 0.32 -7.20
C LEU A 251 20.72 1.11 -7.45
N ILE A 252 20.64 2.41 -7.74
CA ILE A 252 21.78 3.30 -7.93
C ILE A 252 22.67 3.36 -6.68
N CYS A 253 22.07 3.35 -5.48
CA CYS A 253 22.81 3.31 -4.22
C CYS A 253 23.43 1.93 -3.90
N GLY A 254 23.26 0.91 -4.76
CA GLY A 254 23.75 -0.44 -4.53
C GLY A 254 23.03 -1.22 -3.42
N ILE A 255 21.84 -0.77 -3.02
CA ILE A 255 21.02 -1.45 -2.00
C ILE A 255 20.18 -2.53 -2.70
N THR A 256 20.82 -3.69 -2.93
CA THR A 256 20.27 -4.79 -3.75
C THR A 256 20.14 -6.11 -2.99
N ARG A 257 20.30 -6.09 -1.66
CA ARG A 257 20.19 -7.32 -0.85
C ARG A 257 18.88 -8.05 -1.10
N ILE A 258 18.95 -9.37 -0.99
CA ILE A 258 17.78 -10.24 -1.21
C ILE A 258 16.89 -10.24 0.04
N VAL A 259 15.60 -10.11 -0.19
CA VAL A 259 14.56 -10.13 0.84
C VAL A 259 13.46 -11.12 0.47
N GLN A 260 12.87 -11.75 1.48
CA GLN A 260 11.71 -12.60 1.30
C GLN A 260 10.43 -11.76 1.20
N VAL A 261 9.69 -11.95 0.14
CA VAL A 261 8.43 -11.26 -0.15
C VAL A 261 7.33 -12.28 -0.32
N ARG A 262 6.18 -12.04 0.31
CA ARG A 262 5.00 -12.84 0.02
C ARG A 262 4.34 -12.33 -1.25
N ASN A 263 4.23 -13.19 -2.27
CA ASN A 263 3.45 -12.91 -3.47
C ASN A 263 1.97 -12.72 -3.09
N SER A 264 1.38 -11.60 -3.46
CA SER A 264 0.00 -11.28 -3.10
C SER A 264 -1.04 -12.13 -3.84
N THR A 265 -0.67 -12.70 -4.99
CA THR A 265 -1.54 -13.50 -5.86
C THR A 265 -1.44 -14.98 -5.51
N THR A 266 -0.23 -15.56 -5.56
CA THR A 266 -0.03 -16.99 -5.28
C THR A 266 -0.04 -17.31 -3.79
N GLY A 267 0.30 -16.33 -2.95
CA GLY A 267 0.45 -16.53 -1.51
C GLY A 267 1.76 -17.21 -1.11
N GLU A 268 2.67 -17.46 -2.04
CA GLU A 268 3.97 -18.06 -1.82
C GLU A 268 5.02 -17.02 -1.43
N ASN A 269 6.10 -17.47 -0.85
CA ASN A 269 7.24 -16.62 -0.55
C ASN A 269 8.23 -16.65 -1.72
N GLU A 270 8.63 -15.48 -2.17
CA GLU A 270 9.60 -15.27 -3.24
C GLU A 270 10.80 -14.49 -2.71
N MET A 271 11.98 -14.78 -3.25
CA MET A 271 13.20 -14.04 -2.95
C MET A 271 13.41 -12.98 -4.04
N LYS A 272 13.48 -11.70 -3.65
CA LYS A 272 13.63 -10.56 -4.58
C LYS A 272 14.65 -9.57 -4.07
N ARG A 273 15.30 -8.82 -4.97
CA ARG A 273 16.12 -7.68 -4.56
C ARG A 273 15.24 -6.64 -3.88
N ILE A 274 15.72 -6.04 -2.80
CA ILE A 274 14.96 -5.04 -2.04
C ILE A 274 14.56 -3.83 -2.91
N CYS A 275 15.42 -3.41 -3.85
CA CYS A 275 15.14 -2.33 -4.79
C CYS A 275 13.94 -2.64 -5.70
N ASP A 276 13.72 -3.90 -6.11
CA ASP A 276 12.61 -4.28 -7.01
C ASP A 276 11.24 -4.18 -6.32
N VAL A 277 11.22 -4.30 -4.98
CA VAL A 277 9.98 -4.31 -4.17
C VAL A 277 9.81 -3.05 -3.32
N ALA A 278 10.72 -2.09 -3.49
CA ALA A 278 10.70 -0.83 -2.78
C ALA A 278 9.46 0.02 -3.12
N SER A 279 8.98 0.75 -2.15
CA SER A 279 7.86 1.69 -2.30
C SER A 279 7.89 2.75 -1.20
N SER A 280 7.11 3.81 -1.36
CA SER A 280 6.95 4.88 -0.36
C SER A 280 6.53 4.36 1.03
N HIS A 281 5.83 3.22 1.09
CA HIS A 281 5.46 2.62 2.38
C HIS A 281 6.67 2.05 3.14
N MET A 282 7.76 1.72 2.43
CA MET A 282 9.04 1.32 3.04
C MET A 282 9.62 2.43 3.93
N ALA A 283 9.56 3.69 3.50
CA ALA A 283 10.03 4.82 4.30
C ALA A 283 9.33 4.89 5.67
N ARG A 284 8.01 4.71 5.68
CA ARG A 284 7.24 4.66 6.93
C ARG A 284 7.62 3.47 7.81
N ARG A 285 7.86 2.31 7.22
CA ARG A 285 8.34 1.12 7.94
C ARG A 285 9.71 1.36 8.55
N THR A 286 10.63 1.98 7.81
CA THR A 286 11.95 2.40 8.28
C THR A 286 11.85 3.33 9.49
N PHE A 287 11.00 4.35 9.42
CA PHE A 287 10.76 5.26 10.55
C PHE A 287 10.26 4.53 11.79
N VAL A 288 9.16 3.75 11.64
CA VAL A 288 8.52 3.07 12.77
C VAL A 288 9.46 2.04 13.40
N GLY A 289 10.19 1.27 12.57
CA GLY A 289 11.17 0.30 13.04
C GLY A 289 12.31 0.97 13.82
N ALA A 290 12.89 2.04 13.26
CA ALA A 290 13.95 2.81 13.92
C ALA A 290 13.49 3.46 15.24
N ALA A 291 12.30 4.07 15.24
CA ALA A 291 11.72 4.68 16.44
C ALA A 291 11.42 3.63 17.52
N TYR A 292 10.88 2.47 17.14
CA TYR A 292 10.61 1.39 18.08
C TYR A 292 11.90 0.80 18.66
N LYS A 293 12.94 0.61 17.86
CA LYS A 293 14.26 0.18 18.31
C LYS A 293 14.87 1.15 19.34
N ALA A 294 14.68 2.46 19.12
CA ALA A 294 15.24 3.50 19.99
C ALA A 294 14.49 3.64 21.33
N VAL A 295 13.16 3.58 21.32
CA VAL A 295 12.34 3.93 22.49
C VAL A 295 11.72 2.70 23.17
N ARG A 296 11.46 1.62 22.42
CA ARG A 296 10.78 0.38 22.86
C ARG A 296 9.38 0.61 23.48
N ASP A 297 8.83 1.81 23.36
CA ASP A 297 7.49 2.16 23.81
C ASP A 297 6.54 2.35 22.61
N PRO A 298 5.57 1.44 22.43
CA PRO A 298 4.59 1.51 21.36
C PRO A 298 3.72 2.78 21.40
N ASN A 299 3.47 3.35 22.58
CA ASN A 299 2.62 4.52 22.73
C ASN A 299 3.33 5.78 22.17
N ILE A 300 4.62 5.93 22.49
CA ILE A 300 5.43 7.04 21.94
C ILE A 300 5.53 6.92 20.42
N VAL A 301 5.87 5.74 19.90
CA VAL A 301 5.95 5.49 18.46
C VAL A 301 4.58 5.67 17.79
N GLY A 302 3.49 5.26 18.45
CA GLY A 302 2.12 5.49 18.00
C GLY A 302 1.79 6.96 17.83
N LYS A 303 2.11 7.80 18.82
CA LYS A 303 1.93 9.27 18.76
C LYS A 303 2.71 9.92 17.61
N MET A 304 3.94 9.46 17.36
CA MET A 304 4.76 9.98 16.25
C MET A 304 4.28 9.53 14.89
N SER A 305 3.80 8.29 14.78
CA SER A 305 3.43 7.67 13.50
C SER A 305 1.94 7.75 13.17
N GLY A 306 1.10 8.17 14.11
CA GLY A 306 -0.36 8.19 13.96
C GLY A 306 -0.96 6.78 13.85
N HIS A 307 -0.39 5.80 14.56
CA HIS A 307 -1.00 4.48 14.73
C HIS A 307 -1.85 4.46 15.99
N VAL A 308 -3.04 3.91 15.87
CA VAL A 308 -3.89 3.62 17.02
C VAL A 308 -3.29 2.43 17.78
N GLU A 309 -3.34 2.50 19.10
CA GLU A 309 -2.89 1.43 20.00
C GLU A 309 -3.60 0.10 19.67
N GLY A 310 -2.87 -1.02 19.74
CA GLY A 310 -3.42 -2.35 19.42
C GLY A 310 -3.66 -2.62 17.94
N SER A 311 -3.36 -1.67 17.03
CA SER A 311 -3.57 -1.91 15.60
C SER A 311 -2.71 -3.07 15.08
N ARG A 312 -3.33 -3.98 14.30
CA ARG A 312 -2.63 -5.12 13.67
C ARG A 312 -1.44 -4.67 12.81
N ALA A 313 -1.56 -3.49 12.18
CA ALA A 313 -0.48 -2.93 11.38
C ALA A 313 0.73 -2.57 12.26
N PHE A 314 0.49 -2.01 13.45
CA PHE A 314 1.55 -1.65 14.38
C PHE A 314 2.23 -2.88 15.00
N ASN A 315 1.46 -3.90 15.38
CA ASN A 315 2.00 -5.15 15.93
C ASN A 315 2.98 -5.86 14.97
N ARG A 316 2.83 -5.69 13.64
CA ARG A 316 3.76 -6.24 12.65
C ARG A 316 5.14 -5.58 12.68
N TYR A 317 5.25 -4.34 13.16
CA TYR A 317 6.55 -3.68 13.31
C TYR A 317 7.33 -4.16 14.53
N ARG A 318 6.66 -4.74 15.52
CA ARG A 318 7.30 -5.36 16.69
C ARG A 318 8.02 -6.68 16.37
N GLN A 319 7.65 -7.35 15.28
CA GLN A 319 8.22 -8.64 14.87
C GLN A 319 9.52 -8.49 14.04
N ILE A 320 10.00 -7.25 13.84
CA ILE A 320 11.08 -6.97 12.88
C ILE A 320 12.47 -7.15 13.49
N ASP A 321 12.61 -7.38 14.79
CA ASP A 321 13.90 -7.20 15.44
C ASP A 321 14.44 -8.49 16.07
N ASP A 322 15.10 -9.32 15.24
CA ASP A 322 15.93 -10.43 15.72
C ASP A 322 17.12 -9.93 16.58
N ASP A 323 17.55 -8.67 16.38
CA ASP A 323 18.60 -8.06 17.17
C ASP A 323 18.13 -7.79 18.61
N ILE A 324 16.87 -7.35 18.80
CA ILE A 324 16.30 -7.19 20.15
C ILE A 324 16.19 -8.54 20.86
N LEU A 325 15.81 -9.60 20.13
CA LEU A 325 15.76 -10.94 20.69
C LEU A 325 17.15 -11.41 21.13
N LYS A 326 18.19 -11.18 20.31
CA LYS A 326 19.57 -11.49 20.65
C LYS A 326 20.08 -10.66 21.83
N GLU A 327 19.82 -9.35 21.83
CA GLU A 327 20.18 -8.47 22.95
C GLU A 327 19.48 -8.91 24.24
N THR A 328 18.20 -9.29 24.19
CA THR A 328 17.44 -9.74 25.34
C THR A 328 18.03 -11.03 25.91
N ILE A 329 18.36 -12.01 25.06
CA ILE A 329 18.98 -13.27 25.47
C ILE A 329 20.36 -13.02 26.08
N ASN A 330 21.13 -12.07 25.55
CA ASN A 330 22.44 -11.73 26.10
C ASN A 330 22.38 -10.98 27.44
N CYS A 331 21.20 -10.48 27.85
CA CYS A 331 20.98 -9.83 29.14
C CYS A 331 20.50 -10.81 30.24
N ILE A 332 20.17 -12.05 29.89
CA ILE A 332 19.77 -13.14 30.82
C ILE A 332 20.96 -14.02 31.14
#